data_c9fc1fe6fd6e2acb79594a6b7a482479
#
_entry.id   c9fc1fe6fd6e2acb79594a6b7a482479
#
_cell.length_a   1.000
_cell.length_b   1.000
_cell.length_c   1.000
_cell.angle_alpha   90.00
_cell.angle_beta   90.00
_cell.angle_gamma   90.00
#
_symmetry.space_group_name_H-M   'P 1'
#
loop_
_entity.id
_entity.type
_entity.pdbx_description
1 polymer ?
#
loop_
_entity_poly.entity_id
_entity_poly.type
_entity_poly.pdbx_seq_one_letter_code
_entity_poly.pdbx_strand_id
1 'polypeptide(L)'
;MAYMRKRLVGGEILEVPVGSRFGYVQFLGEHREYGDAVLVNPTLHDRQAHFPTGFFSKGYVTFYPAANSVTRKLVEVVAQSSPPSLPKRFRRPKGERDGAVESWVIEGGWRNVVKQTLTDEERKLPIAEISDHEFLRNRIANGWTPEKDSR
;
A
#
# COMPACT_ATOMS: atom_id res chain seq x y z
N MET A 1 -16.65 18.69 22.30
CA MET A 1 -15.59 19.04 21.34
C MET A 1 -15.64 18.06 20.18
N ALA A 2 -15.82 18.58 18.97
CA ALA A 2 -15.78 17.74 17.78
C ALA A 2 -14.31 17.32 17.52
N TYR A 3 -14.08 16.02 17.42
CA TYR A 3 -12.80 15.52 16.91
C TYR A 3 -12.69 15.93 15.44
N MET A 4 -11.84 16.89 15.16
CA MET A 4 -11.47 17.15 13.76
C MET A 4 -10.61 16.00 13.26
N ARG A 5 -11.18 15.15 12.41
CA ARG A 5 -10.39 14.16 11.68
C ARG A 5 -9.36 14.90 10.85
N LYS A 6 -8.09 14.60 11.08
CA LYS A 6 -7.02 15.14 10.26
C LYS A 6 -7.21 14.59 8.84
N ARG A 7 -7.47 15.49 7.89
CA ARG A 7 -7.74 15.12 6.51
C ARG A 7 -6.43 15.06 5.74
N LEU A 8 -6.13 13.92 5.15
CA LEU A 8 -5.02 13.77 4.22
C LEU A 8 -5.45 14.27 2.84
N VAL A 9 -4.56 14.95 2.16
CA VAL A 9 -4.84 15.55 0.85
C VAL A 9 -4.11 14.90 -0.31
N GLY A 10 -3.04 14.16 -0.04
CA GLY A 10 -2.20 13.51 -1.03
C GLY A 10 -0.76 13.97 -0.92
N GLY A 11 0.17 13.01 -0.96
CA GLY A 11 1.59 13.26 -0.84
C GLY A 11 2.16 13.22 0.56
N GLU A 12 1.34 13.13 1.58
CA GLU A 12 1.82 13.01 2.97
C GLU A 12 2.61 11.72 3.14
N ILE A 13 3.81 11.85 3.72
CA ILE A 13 4.65 10.70 4.08
C ILE A 13 4.38 10.37 5.54
N LEU A 14 4.01 9.11 5.78
CA LEU A 14 3.65 8.60 7.09
C LEU A 14 4.75 7.69 7.60
N GLU A 15 5.21 7.95 8.83
CA GLU A 15 6.17 7.12 9.53
C GLU A 15 5.42 6.04 10.32
N VAL A 16 5.78 4.78 10.07
CA VAL A 16 5.15 3.60 10.65
C VAL A 16 6.14 2.94 11.60
N PRO A 17 5.93 3.01 12.93
CA PRO A 17 6.82 2.32 13.87
C PRO A 17 6.75 0.79 13.69
N VAL A 18 7.90 0.15 13.57
CA VAL A 18 8.02 -1.31 13.47
C VAL A 18 9.13 -1.74 14.42
N GLY A 19 8.78 -2.07 15.67
CA GLY A 19 9.78 -2.32 16.70
C GLY A 19 10.62 -1.07 16.98
N SER A 20 11.94 -1.21 16.90
CA SER A 20 12.88 -0.09 17.09
C SER A 20 13.20 0.66 15.80
N ARG A 21 12.64 0.23 14.68
CA ARG A 21 12.87 0.82 13.36
C ARG A 21 11.56 1.36 12.77
N PHE A 22 11.61 1.85 11.54
CA PHE A 22 10.51 2.54 10.90
C PHE A 22 10.30 2.09 9.48
N GLY A 23 9.03 1.95 9.10
CA GLY A 23 8.60 1.89 7.73
C GLY A 23 8.06 3.24 7.29
N TYR A 24 7.93 3.45 5.99
CA TYR A 24 7.42 4.69 5.41
C TYR A 24 6.45 4.39 4.30
N VAL A 25 5.34 5.09 4.31
CA VAL A 25 4.34 5.03 3.27
C VAL A 25 3.96 6.44 2.85
N GLN A 26 3.57 6.62 1.60
CA GLN A 26 3.09 7.90 1.10
C GLN A 26 1.62 7.77 0.72
N PHE A 27 0.79 8.65 1.28
CA PHE A 27 -0.62 8.70 0.92
C PHE A 27 -0.78 9.24 -0.50
N LEU A 28 -1.44 8.47 -1.35
CA LEU A 28 -1.62 8.80 -2.77
C LEU A 28 -2.96 9.46 -3.04
N GLY A 29 -3.98 9.09 -2.31
CA GLY A 29 -5.35 9.51 -2.52
C GLY A 29 -6.31 8.41 -2.15
N GLU A 30 -7.59 8.68 -2.34
CA GLU A 30 -8.67 7.75 -2.02
C GLU A 30 -9.15 7.06 -3.29
N HIS A 31 -9.14 5.73 -3.28
CA HIS A 31 -9.73 4.94 -4.35
C HIS A 31 -11.22 4.77 -4.09
N ARG A 32 -12.01 4.87 -5.14
CA ARG A 32 -13.47 4.83 -5.09
C ARG A 32 -14.02 3.58 -4.41
N GLU A 33 -13.40 2.42 -4.62
CA GLU A 33 -13.90 1.14 -4.09
C GLU A 33 -13.12 0.66 -2.88
N TYR A 34 -11.81 0.91 -2.82
CA TYR A 34 -10.93 0.31 -1.81
C TYR A 34 -10.49 1.27 -0.72
N GLY A 35 -10.83 2.55 -0.82
CA GLY A 35 -10.46 3.55 0.17
C GLY A 35 -9.07 4.11 -0.01
N ASP A 36 -8.43 4.48 1.08
CA ASP A 36 -7.12 5.13 1.06
C ASP A 36 -6.05 4.24 0.42
N ALA A 37 -5.33 4.78 -0.56
CA ALA A 37 -4.21 4.12 -1.23
C ALA A 37 -2.89 4.71 -0.76
N VAL A 38 -1.91 3.86 -0.47
CA VAL A 38 -0.58 4.26 -0.06
C VAL A 38 0.48 3.57 -0.91
N LEU A 39 1.58 4.30 -1.14
CA LEU A 39 2.80 3.77 -1.74
C LEU A 39 3.73 3.37 -0.61
N VAL A 40 4.13 2.11 -0.54
CA VAL A 40 4.90 1.54 0.56
C VAL A 40 6.36 1.41 0.16
N ASN A 41 7.27 1.97 0.96
CA ASN A 41 8.69 1.61 0.86
C ASN A 41 8.86 0.26 1.58
N PRO A 42 9.29 -0.81 0.90
CA PRO A 42 9.27 -2.17 1.46
C PRO A 42 10.40 -2.47 2.44
N THR A 43 11.22 -1.49 2.78
CA THR A 43 12.42 -1.67 3.60
C THR A 43 12.26 -0.99 4.95
N LEU A 44 12.77 -1.62 6.01
CA LEU A 44 12.91 -0.98 7.32
C LEU A 44 14.07 0.01 7.29
N HIS A 45 13.88 1.12 7.97
CA HIS A 45 14.85 2.20 8.08
C HIS A 45 15.04 2.62 9.54
N ASP A 46 16.18 3.23 9.84
CA ASP A 46 16.28 4.12 10.99
C ASP A 46 15.41 5.36 10.70
N ARG A 47 15.10 6.13 11.74
CA ARG A 47 14.26 7.30 11.56
C ARG A 47 14.86 8.25 10.53
N GLN A 48 14.06 8.62 9.52
CA GLN A 48 14.50 9.48 8.44
C GLN A 48 14.10 10.92 8.72
N ALA A 49 15.05 11.84 8.55
CA ALA A 49 14.80 13.29 8.59
C ALA A 49 14.51 13.87 7.20
N HIS A 50 14.99 13.20 6.15
CA HIS A 50 14.86 13.64 4.75
C HIS A 50 14.43 12.48 3.87
N PHE A 51 13.65 12.79 2.85
CA PHE A 51 13.15 11.81 1.88
C PHE A 51 13.62 12.21 0.50
N PRO A 52 14.76 11.65 0.02
CA PRO A 52 15.31 12.03 -1.28
C PRO A 52 14.37 11.61 -2.41
N THR A 53 14.54 12.26 -3.58
CA THR A 53 13.86 11.83 -4.80
C THR A 53 14.16 10.36 -5.05
N GLY A 54 13.12 9.57 -5.31
CA GLY A 54 13.25 8.14 -5.52
C GLY A 54 13.20 7.29 -4.25
N PHE A 55 12.97 7.89 -3.08
CA PHE A 55 12.82 7.14 -1.83
C PHE A 55 11.77 6.01 -1.94
N PHE A 56 10.72 6.23 -2.71
CA PHE A 56 9.65 5.26 -2.95
C PHE A 56 9.74 4.56 -4.31
N SER A 57 10.85 4.69 -5.05
CA SER A 57 10.97 4.19 -6.42
C SER A 57 10.80 2.68 -6.55
N LYS A 58 11.14 1.90 -5.52
CA LYS A 58 10.96 0.45 -5.47
C LYS A 58 9.72 0.06 -4.67
N GLY A 59 8.86 1.02 -4.39
CA GLY A 59 7.65 0.81 -3.61
C GLY A 59 6.54 0.14 -4.40
N TYR A 60 5.54 -0.28 -3.66
CA TYR A 60 4.31 -0.84 -4.21
C TYR A 60 3.10 -0.16 -3.57
N VAL A 61 1.97 -0.22 -4.27
CA VAL A 61 0.73 0.38 -3.79
C VAL A 61 -0.11 -0.69 -3.10
N THR A 62 -0.66 -0.35 -1.95
CA THR A 62 -1.67 -1.14 -1.26
C THR A 62 -2.75 -0.20 -0.72
N PHE A 63 -3.88 -0.77 -0.33
CA PHE A 63 -4.93 -0.01 0.35
C PHE A 63 -4.75 -0.18 1.86
N TYR A 64 -4.79 0.93 2.57
CA TYR A 64 -4.51 0.99 4.00
C TYR A 64 -5.26 2.17 4.58
N PRO A 65 -5.93 2.03 5.73
CA PRO A 65 -6.73 3.13 6.32
C PRO A 65 -5.82 4.23 6.88
N ALA A 66 -5.18 4.99 6.00
CA ALA A 66 -4.15 5.96 6.34
C ALA A 66 -4.69 7.10 7.22
N ALA A 67 -5.79 7.74 6.83
CA ALA A 67 -6.37 8.84 7.59
C ALA A 67 -6.79 8.41 8.99
N ASN A 68 -7.43 7.24 9.10
CA ASN A 68 -7.84 6.69 10.39
C ASN A 68 -6.62 6.33 11.26
N SER A 69 -5.57 5.81 10.66
CA SER A 69 -4.34 5.45 11.38
C SER A 69 -3.63 6.67 11.93
N VAL A 70 -3.62 7.80 11.21
CA VAL A 70 -3.11 9.07 11.70
C VAL A 70 -3.97 9.57 12.87
N THR A 71 -5.29 9.53 12.72
CA THR A 71 -6.22 9.95 13.78
C THR A 71 -6.02 9.12 15.06
N ARG A 72 -5.79 7.83 14.93
CA ARG A 72 -5.55 6.91 16.04
C ARG A 72 -4.10 6.95 16.55
N LYS A 73 -3.24 7.77 15.96
CA LYS A 73 -1.83 7.91 16.33
C LYS A 73 -1.02 6.60 16.16
N LEU A 74 -1.42 5.75 15.25
CA LEU A 74 -0.68 4.55 14.88
C LEU A 74 0.49 4.88 13.96
N VAL A 75 0.36 5.94 13.19
CA VAL A 75 1.38 6.49 12.30
C VAL A 75 1.40 8.01 12.44
N GLU A 76 2.49 8.63 11.98
CA GLU A 76 2.68 10.08 12.07
C GLU A 76 3.00 10.66 10.70
N VAL A 77 2.39 11.80 10.37
CA VAL A 77 2.76 12.56 9.17
C VAL A 77 4.09 13.25 9.44
N VAL A 78 5.13 12.90 8.72
CA VAL A 78 6.48 13.43 8.93
C VAL A 78 6.99 14.31 7.79
N ALA A 79 6.37 14.25 6.62
CA ALA A 79 6.74 15.05 5.46
C ALA A 79 5.61 15.06 4.44
N GLN A 80 5.80 15.85 3.38
CA GLN A 80 4.89 15.86 2.24
C GLN A 80 5.70 16.10 0.96
N SER A 81 5.37 15.39 -0.09
CA SER A 81 5.92 15.60 -1.42
C SER A 81 4.88 15.23 -2.46
N SER A 82 5.12 15.63 -3.72
CA SER A 82 4.18 15.32 -4.80
C SER A 82 4.05 13.80 -4.98
N PRO A 83 2.85 13.24 -4.87
CA PRO A 83 2.65 11.80 -5.02
C PRO A 83 2.59 11.41 -6.50
N PRO A 84 2.96 10.17 -6.85
CA PRO A 84 2.60 9.65 -8.16
C PRO A 84 1.08 9.47 -8.25
N SER A 85 0.59 9.30 -9.48
CA SER A 85 -0.82 9.02 -9.71
C SER A 85 -1.21 7.66 -9.15
N LEU A 86 -2.47 7.51 -8.76
CA LEU A 86 -3.03 6.20 -8.42
C LEU A 86 -2.85 5.23 -9.58
N PRO A 87 -2.45 3.99 -9.33
CA PRO A 87 -2.41 2.97 -10.36
C PRO A 87 -3.79 2.79 -10.98
N LYS A 88 -3.84 2.56 -12.29
CA LYS A 88 -5.09 2.31 -13.02
C LYS A 88 -5.45 0.83 -13.05
N ARG A 89 -4.46 -0.04 -12.86
CA ARG A 89 -4.65 -1.49 -12.93
C ARG A 89 -4.24 -2.15 -11.62
N PHE A 90 -5.00 -3.15 -11.24
CA PHE A 90 -4.81 -3.95 -10.03
C PHE A 90 -5.06 -5.42 -10.36
N ARG A 91 -4.52 -6.32 -9.53
CA ARG A 91 -4.93 -7.71 -9.54
C ARG A 91 -5.67 -8.03 -8.25
N ARG A 92 -6.81 -8.69 -8.36
CA ARG A 92 -7.63 -9.11 -7.22
C ARG A 92 -7.72 -10.63 -7.20
N PRO A 93 -7.44 -11.27 -6.04
CA PRO A 93 -7.62 -12.72 -5.94
C PRO A 93 -9.10 -13.09 -6.08
N LYS A 94 -9.37 -14.18 -6.81
CA LYS A 94 -10.70 -14.72 -7.00
C LYS A 94 -10.71 -16.19 -6.64
N GLY A 95 -11.41 -16.52 -5.56
CA GLY A 95 -11.48 -17.86 -5.05
C GLY A 95 -10.22 -18.30 -4.33
N GLU A 96 -10.41 -19.04 -3.24
CA GLU A 96 -9.33 -19.69 -2.51
C GLU A 96 -9.60 -21.18 -2.43
N ARG A 97 -8.56 -21.98 -2.58
CA ARG A 97 -8.60 -23.41 -2.43
C ARG A 97 -7.32 -23.88 -1.74
N ASP A 98 -7.47 -24.48 -0.56
CA ASP A 98 -6.35 -24.99 0.24
C ASP A 98 -5.27 -23.91 0.49
N GLY A 99 -5.70 -22.66 0.75
CA GLY A 99 -4.80 -21.55 1.02
C GLY A 99 -4.17 -20.92 -0.22
N ALA A 100 -4.52 -21.39 -1.42
CA ALA A 100 -4.03 -20.83 -2.68
C ALA A 100 -5.15 -20.08 -3.42
N VAL A 101 -4.78 -19.08 -4.19
CA VAL A 101 -5.70 -18.34 -5.05
C VAL A 101 -5.97 -19.19 -6.30
N GLU A 102 -7.26 -19.44 -6.60
CA GLU A 102 -7.64 -20.21 -7.79
C GLU A 102 -7.41 -19.43 -9.09
N SER A 103 -7.72 -18.15 -9.07
CA SER A 103 -7.55 -17.26 -10.23
C SER A 103 -7.39 -15.82 -9.75
N TRP A 104 -6.99 -14.96 -10.69
CA TRP A 104 -6.84 -13.53 -10.47
C TRP A 104 -7.75 -12.77 -11.42
N VAL A 105 -8.29 -11.65 -10.97
CA VAL A 105 -9.00 -10.70 -11.82
C VAL A 105 -8.08 -9.49 -12.02
N ILE A 106 -7.76 -9.18 -13.26
CA ILE A 106 -7.05 -7.96 -13.62
C ILE A 106 -8.09 -6.87 -13.83
N GLU A 107 -8.09 -5.89 -12.95
CA GLU A 107 -9.04 -4.77 -12.95
C GLU A 107 -8.39 -3.50 -13.50
N GLY A 108 -9.22 -2.54 -13.92
CA GLY A 108 -8.78 -1.20 -14.30
C GLY A 108 -8.46 -1.02 -15.77
N GLY A 109 -8.63 -2.05 -16.59
CA GLY A 109 -8.66 -1.92 -18.06
C GLY A 109 -10.06 -1.55 -18.55
N TRP A 110 -10.26 -1.58 -19.87
CA TRP A 110 -11.59 -1.34 -20.42
C TRP A 110 -12.59 -2.46 -20.05
N ARG A 111 -12.10 -3.61 -19.64
CA ARG A 111 -12.87 -4.71 -19.05
C ARG A 111 -11.99 -5.48 -18.07
N ASN A 112 -12.62 -6.15 -17.11
CA ASN A 112 -11.92 -7.04 -16.20
C ASN A 112 -11.61 -8.36 -16.90
N VAL A 113 -10.42 -8.90 -16.66
CA VAL A 113 -9.95 -10.15 -17.26
C VAL A 113 -9.60 -11.13 -16.15
N VAL A 114 -10.16 -12.34 -16.23
CA VAL A 114 -9.84 -13.44 -15.30
C VAL A 114 -8.66 -14.23 -15.84
N LYS A 115 -7.66 -14.47 -15.00
CA LYS A 115 -6.45 -15.21 -15.35
C LYS A 115 -6.11 -16.24 -14.28
N GLN A 116 -5.82 -17.45 -14.71
CA GLN A 116 -5.35 -18.50 -13.81
C GLN A 116 -3.85 -18.42 -13.59
N THR A 117 -3.10 -17.95 -14.58
CA THR A 117 -1.67 -17.78 -14.52
C THR A 117 -1.33 -16.33 -14.85
N LEU A 118 -0.53 -15.69 -14.00
CA LEU A 118 -0.08 -14.32 -14.21
C LEU A 118 1.24 -14.30 -14.98
N THR A 119 1.39 -13.31 -15.87
CA THR A 119 2.69 -12.99 -16.47
C THR A 119 3.57 -12.31 -15.41
N ASP A 120 4.87 -12.18 -15.68
CA ASP A 120 5.80 -11.47 -14.78
C ASP A 120 5.36 -10.03 -14.57
N GLU A 121 4.89 -9.35 -15.61
CA GLU A 121 4.38 -7.97 -15.51
C GLU A 121 3.12 -7.89 -14.65
N GLU A 122 2.22 -8.85 -14.79
CA GLU A 122 0.99 -8.89 -14.00
C GLU A 122 1.25 -9.18 -12.53
N ARG A 123 2.30 -9.94 -12.20
CA ARG A 123 2.71 -10.21 -10.82
C ARG A 123 3.23 -8.96 -10.11
N LYS A 124 3.65 -7.95 -10.84
CA LYS A 124 4.07 -6.66 -10.28
C LYS A 124 2.92 -5.71 -10.02
N LEU A 125 1.72 -6.00 -10.52
CA LEU A 125 0.55 -5.17 -10.30
C LEU A 125 0.21 -5.12 -8.80
N PRO A 126 -0.27 -3.97 -8.30
CA PRO A 126 -0.77 -3.88 -6.95
C PRO A 126 -1.90 -4.87 -6.71
N ILE A 127 -1.91 -5.49 -5.55
CA ILE A 127 -2.99 -6.38 -5.15
C ILE A 127 -4.11 -5.55 -4.53
N ALA A 128 -5.33 -5.69 -5.04
CA ALA A 128 -6.49 -4.99 -4.56
C ALA A 128 -7.00 -5.65 -3.27
N GLU A 129 -6.31 -5.41 -2.19
CA GLU A 129 -6.70 -5.84 -0.85
C GLU A 129 -6.41 -4.72 0.15
N ILE A 130 -7.19 -4.68 1.21
CA ILE A 130 -7.04 -3.69 2.27
C ILE A 130 -6.16 -4.31 3.36
N SER A 131 -5.01 -3.69 3.60
CA SER A 131 -4.09 -4.07 4.67
C SER A 131 -4.49 -3.36 5.96
N ASP A 132 -4.70 -4.09 7.05
CA ASP A 132 -4.79 -3.46 8.36
C ASP A 132 -3.38 -3.05 8.85
N HIS A 133 -3.33 -2.37 9.98
CA HIS A 133 -2.07 -1.82 10.50
C HIS A 133 -1.04 -2.93 10.80
N GLU A 134 -1.43 -4.00 11.46
CA GLU A 134 -0.52 -5.09 11.80
C GLU A 134 -0.03 -5.83 10.54
N PHE A 135 -0.91 -6.05 9.59
CA PHE A 135 -0.56 -6.69 8.32
C PHE A 135 0.45 -5.85 7.52
N LEU A 136 0.25 -4.54 7.45
CA LEU A 136 1.19 -3.63 6.82
C LEU A 136 2.55 -3.66 7.51
N ARG A 137 2.59 -3.58 8.84
CA ARG A 137 3.83 -3.62 9.62
C ARG A 137 4.60 -4.93 9.36
N ASN A 138 3.92 -6.05 9.37
CA ASN A 138 4.53 -7.35 9.12
C ASN A 138 5.14 -7.45 7.72
N ARG A 139 4.45 -6.94 6.71
CA ARG A 139 4.96 -6.89 5.34
C ARG A 139 6.20 -6.03 5.23
N ILE A 140 6.21 -4.86 5.85
CA ILE A 140 7.40 -3.99 5.87
C ILE A 140 8.55 -4.69 6.60
N ALA A 141 8.29 -5.30 7.75
CA ALA A 141 9.30 -6.03 8.52
C ALA A 141 9.96 -7.16 7.72
N ASN A 142 9.21 -7.79 6.82
CA ASN A 142 9.68 -8.92 6.02
C ASN A 142 10.15 -8.53 4.61
N GLY A 143 10.14 -7.26 4.26
CA GLY A 143 10.53 -6.80 2.94
C GLY A 143 9.66 -7.34 1.81
N TRP A 144 8.38 -7.61 2.10
CA TRP A 144 7.44 -8.16 1.14
C TRP A 144 7.12 -7.14 0.03
N THR A 145 7.00 -7.66 -1.20
CA THR A 145 6.49 -6.92 -2.36
C THR A 145 5.49 -7.81 -3.11
N PRO A 146 4.60 -7.25 -3.97
CA PRO A 146 3.58 -8.05 -4.66
C PRO A 146 4.14 -9.21 -5.47
N GLU A 147 5.29 -9.07 -6.10
CA GLU A 147 5.92 -10.16 -6.86
C GLU A 147 6.39 -11.33 -6.00
N LYS A 148 6.56 -11.11 -4.69
CA LYS A 148 6.91 -12.16 -3.72
C LYS A 148 5.71 -12.88 -3.14
N ASP A 149 4.50 -12.47 -3.54
CA ASP A 149 3.28 -13.13 -3.07
C ASP A 149 3.26 -14.57 -3.57
N SER A 150 3.12 -15.50 -2.62
CA SER A 150 3.17 -16.92 -2.93
C SER A 150 1.88 -17.48 -3.50
N ARG A 151 0.82 -16.67 -3.51
CA ARG A 151 -0.49 -17.07 -4.03
C ARG A 151 -0.55 -17.10 -5.54
#